data_0ebcdc9ffda7a716c363b30b4067b0e5
#
_entry.id   0ebcdc9ffda7a716c363b30b4067b0e5
#
_cell.length_a   1.000
_cell.length_b   1.000
_cell.length_c   1.000
_cell.angle_alpha   90.00
_cell.angle_beta   90.00
_cell.angle_gamma   90.00
#
_symmetry.space_group_name_H-M   'P 1'
#
loop_
_entity.id
_entity.type
_entity.pdbx_description
1 polymer ?
#
loop_
_entity_poly.entity_id
_entity_poly.type
_entity_poly.pdbx_seq_one_letter_code
_entity_poly.pdbx_strand_id
1 'polypeptide(L)'
;MRLKDKVAIITGGSRGIGYATADAFLREGATVILAASYRESADKAVESLRGKYPDRVIAGISPDLSSLESVRNEFREATSKYGCVDILVNNAGVSESTPFTEYTEEAFDKVMDLNVKGVFNATRAASECMIARGSGVILSTSSMVSLYGQPSGIAYPASKFAVNGLTVSLARELGPKGIRVNAVAPGITETDMMKAVPKSVIEPMIAQIPLRRLGQPEDIANAFVFLASDEPSYITGVVLSVDGMART
;
A
#
# COMPACT_ATOMS: atom_id res chain seq x y z
N MET A 1 12.14 8.06 16.68
CA MET A 1 12.09 7.68 15.25
C MET A 1 12.03 6.17 15.17
N ARG A 2 10.85 5.63 14.86
CA ARG A 2 10.57 4.18 14.87
C ARG A 2 11.13 3.43 13.66
N LEU A 3 11.44 4.15 12.57
CA LEU A 3 11.94 3.59 11.30
C LEU A 3 13.33 4.11 10.94
N LYS A 4 14.11 4.55 11.97
CA LYS A 4 15.45 5.06 11.76
C LYS A 4 16.31 4.01 11.04
N ASP A 5 17.05 4.45 10.01
CA ASP A 5 17.97 3.65 9.20
C ASP A 5 17.31 2.49 8.40
N LYS A 6 15.96 2.42 8.34
CA LYS A 6 15.22 1.47 7.50
C LYS A 6 15.08 2.00 6.07
N VAL A 7 15.16 1.10 5.11
CA VAL A 7 14.90 1.36 3.68
C VAL A 7 13.52 0.86 3.32
N ALA A 8 12.64 1.74 2.87
CA ALA A 8 11.26 1.42 2.51
C ALA A 8 10.99 1.66 1.02
N ILE A 9 10.35 0.69 0.36
CA ILE A 9 9.73 0.87 -0.96
C ILE A 9 8.23 0.96 -0.79
N ILE A 10 7.60 1.99 -1.38
CA ILE A 10 6.16 2.23 -1.33
C ILE A 10 5.59 2.31 -2.74
N THR A 11 4.80 1.32 -3.16
CA THR A 11 4.13 1.35 -4.46
C THR A 11 2.90 2.25 -4.41
N GLY A 12 2.62 2.97 -5.51
CA GLY A 12 1.56 3.99 -5.52
C GLY A 12 1.86 5.15 -4.58
N GLY A 13 3.14 5.48 -4.36
CA GLY A 13 3.64 6.46 -3.38
C GLY A 13 3.49 7.92 -3.79
N SER A 14 2.99 8.23 -4.99
CA SER A 14 2.96 9.61 -5.50
C SER A 14 1.76 10.44 -5.04
N ARG A 15 0.72 9.83 -4.45
CA ARG A 15 -0.50 10.51 -3.97
C ARG A 15 -1.24 9.71 -2.91
N GLY A 16 -2.25 10.33 -2.29
CA GLY A 16 -3.18 9.67 -1.37
C GLY A 16 -2.49 8.95 -0.20
N ILE A 17 -2.96 7.75 0.11
CA ILE A 17 -2.44 6.93 1.22
C ILE A 17 -0.94 6.63 1.06
N GLY A 18 -0.48 6.32 -0.16
CA GLY A 18 0.93 6.02 -0.40
C GLY A 18 1.84 7.22 -0.13
N TYR A 19 1.44 8.43 -0.54
CA TYR A 19 2.19 9.66 -0.26
C TYR A 19 2.19 10.00 1.24
N ALA A 20 1.04 9.89 1.91
CA ALA A 20 0.95 10.09 3.36
C ALA A 20 1.81 9.07 4.13
N THR A 21 1.87 7.82 3.64
CA THR A 21 2.74 6.78 4.21
C THR A 21 4.22 7.14 4.03
N ALA A 22 4.59 7.64 2.86
CA ALA A 22 5.96 8.11 2.60
C ALA A 22 6.35 9.28 3.52
N ASP A 23 5.47 10.28 3.66
CA ASP A 23 5.64 11.41 4.57
C ASP A 23 5.84 10.93 6.02
N ALA A 24 4.98 10.03 6.49
CA ALA A 24 5.07 9.46 7.83
C ALA A 24 6.37 8.65 8.05
N PHE A 25 6.80 7.86 7.07
CA PHE A 25 8.02 7.07 7.13
C PHE A 25 9.28 7.96 7.18
N LEU A 26 9.31 9.02 6.39
CA LEU A 26 10.40 10.01 6.42
C LEU A 26 10.48 10.72 7.77
N ARG A 27 9.35 11.10 8.34
CA ARG A 27 9.26 11.69 9.69
C ARG A 27 9.83 10.75 10.75
N GLU A 28 9.63 9.43 10.57
CA GLU A 28 10.14 8.39 11.46
C GLU A 28 11.57 7.92 11.13
N GLY A 29 12.24 8.55 10.16
CA GLY A 29 13.67 8.36 9.93
C GLY A 29 14.04 7.37 8.85
N ALA A 30 13.08 6.86 8.07
CA ALA A 30 13.35 5.96 6.97
C ALA A 30 13.98 6.66 5.75
N THR A 31 14.73 5.90 4.96
CA THR A 31 14.98 6.16 3.55
C THR A 31 13.77 5.67 2.77
N VAL A 32 13.19 6.51 1.88
CA VAL A 32 11.96 6.17 1.17
C VAL A 32 12.17 6.18 -0.33
N ILE A 33 11.76 5.09 -0.98
CA ILE A 33 11.75 4.93 -2.44
C ILE A 33 10.29 4.84 -2.88
N LEU A 34 9.83 5.86 -3.62
CA LEU A 34 8.47 5.93 -4.14
C LEU A 34 8.39 5.24 -5.49
N ALA A 35 7.54 4.23 -5.63
CA ALA A 35 7.19 3.68 -6.93
C ALA A 35 5.86 4.26 -7.41
N ALA A 36 5.83 4.81 -8.63
CA ALA A 36 4.64 5.36 -9.26
C ALA A 36 4.49 4.86 -10.70
N SER A 37 3.29 4.97 -11.29
CA SER A 37 3.00 4.50 -12.66
C SER A 37 3.78 5.27 -13.72
N TYR A 38 4.15 6.53 -13.44
CA TYR A 38 4.88 7.39 -14.36
C TYR A 38 6.04 8.06 -13.64
N ARG A 39 7.18 8.15 -14.30
CA ARG A 39 8.39 8.79 -13.78
C ARG A 39 8.13 10.20 -13.31
N GLU A 40 7.42 11.00 -14.10
CA GLU A 40 7.09 12.38 -13.77
C GLU A 40 6.31 12.50 -12.45
N SER A 41 5.37 11.60 -12.18
CA SER A 41 4.61 11.60 -10.93
C SER A 41 5.45 11.18 -9.72
N ALA A 42 6.40 10.26 -9.91
CA ALA A 42 7.38 9.92 -8.88
C ALA A 42 8.28 11.12 -8.56
N ASP A 43 8.83 11.78 -9.59
CA ASP A 43 9.75 12.91 -9.43
C ASP A 43 9.08 14.10 -8.75
N LYS A 44 7.83 14.45 -9.10
CA LYS A 44 7.05 15.50 -8.43
C LYS A 44 6.82 15.20 -6.94
N ALA A 45 6.48 13.96 -6.62
CA ALA A 45 6.28 13.55 -5.23
C ALA A 45 7.59 13.60 -4.43
N VAL A 46 8.69 13.15 -5.02
CA VAL A 46 10.04 13.22 -4.43
C VAL A 46 10.43 14.68 -4.16
N GLU A 47 10.24 15.59 -5.12
CA GLU A 47 10.54 17.02 -4.96
C GLU A 47 9.73 17.64 -3.81
N SER A 48 8.42 17.36 -3.76
CA SER A 48 7.54 17.82 -2.70
C SER A 48 8.00 17.35 -1.30
N LEU A 49 8.38 16.07 -1.19
CA LEU A 49 8.85 15.52 0.08
C LEU A 49 10.26 16.02 0.45
N ARG A 50 11.15 16.23 -0.51
CA ARG A 50 12.47 16.84 -0.26
C ARG A 50 12.36 18.25 0.30
N GLY A 51 11.36 19.03 -0.15
CA GLY A 51 11.07 20.34 0.42
C GLY A 51 10.72 20.28 1.91
N LYS A 52 10.06 19.21 2.36
CA LYS A 52 9.71 19.00 3.78
C LYS A 52 10.85 18.35 4.60
N TYR A 53 11.64 17.49 3.95
CA TYR A 53 12.67 16.66 4.59
C TYR A 53 14.01 16.76 3.85
N PRO A 54 14.69 17.92 3.86
CA PRO A 54 15.91 18.15 3.08
C PRO A 54 17.06 17.21 3.43
N ASP A 55 17.12 16.74 4.68
CA ASP A 55 18.17 15.85 5.19
C ASP A 55 17.85 14.36 5.03
N ARG A 56 16.73 14.01 4.38
CA ARG A 56 16.31 12.60 4.19
C ARG A 56 16.63 12.10 2.79
N VAL A 57 16.89 10.81 2.70
CA VAL A 57 17.08 10.13 1.41
C VAL A 57 15.73 9.75 0.84
N ILE A 58 15.40 10.32 -0.33
CA ILE A 58 14.14 10.11 -1.03
C ILE A 58 14.45 9.87 -2.49
N ALA A 59 13.90 8.81 -3.06
CA ALA A 59 14.05 8.46 -4.47
C ALA A 59 12.72 8.11 -5.12
N GLY A 60 12.66 8.22 -6.45
CA GLY A 60 11.52 7.82 -7.27
C GLY A 60 11.92 6.73 -8.26
N ILE A 61 11.05 5.75 -8.46
CA ILE A 61 11.13 4.70 -9.48
C ILE A 61 9.78 4.54 -10.18
N SER A 62 9.76 3.90 -11.35
CA SER A 62 8.51 3.73 -12.11
C SER A 62 8.38 2.36 -12.77
N PRO A 63 8.41 1.25 -11.98
CA PRO A 63 8.27 -0.09 -12.51
C PRO A 63 6.86 -0.34 -13.07
N ASP A 64 6.78 -1.11 -14.15
CA ASP A 64 5.52 -1.76 -14.52
C ASP A 64 5.24 -2.90 -13.53
N LEU A 65 4.29 -2.69 -12.62
CA LEU A 65 3.94 -3.67 -11.59
C LEU A 65 3.32 -4.94 -12.15
N SER A 66 2.80 -4.93 -13.39
CA SER A 66 2.28 -6.13 -14.06
C SER A 66 3.40 -7.06 -14.56
N SER A 67 4.65 -6.55 -14.65
CA SER A 67 5.83 -7.28 -15.11
C SER A 67 6.81 -7.53 -13.96
N LEU A 68 7.01 -8.81 -13.60
CA LEU A 68 8.00 -9.20 -12.58
C LEU A 68 9.42 -8.77 -12.96
N GLU A 69 9.76 -8.83 -14.24
CA GLU A 69 11.08 -8.43 -14.73
C GLU A 69 11.31 -6.93 -14.54
N SER A 70 10.34 -6.09 -14.92
CA SER A 70 10.40 -4.64 -14.70
C SER A 70 10.58 -4.31 -13.22
N VAL A 71 9.75 -4.93 -12.35
CA VAL A 71 9.85 -4.71 -10.89
C VAL A 71 11.21 -5.12 -10.35
N ARG A 72 11.72 -6.29 -10.74
CA ARG A 72 13.04 -6.77 -10.30
C ARG A 72 14.17 -5.83 -10.71
N ASN A 73 14.15 -5.33 -11.94
CA ASN A 73 15.20 -4.44 -12.44
C ASN A 73 15.22 -3.12 -11.65
N GLU A 74 14.07 -2.47 -11.50
CA GLU A 74 13.96 -1.21 -10.74
C GLU A 74 14.29 -1.40 -9.24
N PHE A 75 13.85 -2.52 -8.63
CA PHE A 75 14.15 -2.80 -7.22
C PHE A 75 15.62 -3.14 -7.01
N ARG A 76 16.28 -3.87 -7.93
CA ARG A 76 17.73 -4.14 -7.87
C ARG A 76 18.55 -2.86 -8.00
N GLU A 77 18.19 -1.98 -8.91
CA GLU A 77 18.86 -0.68 -9.04
C GLU A 77 18.71 0.11 -7.73
N ALA A 78 17.50 0.18 -7.19
CA ALA A 78 17.23 0.86 -5.92
C ALA A 78 18.02 0.24 -4.76
N THR A 79 18.04 -1.09 -4.63
CA THR A 79 18.77 -1.77 -3.54
C THR A 79 20.28 -1.67 -3.68
N SER A 80 20.82 -1.59 -4.89
CA SER A 80 22.26 -1.37 -5.11
C SER A 80 22.71 0.01 -4.61
N LYS A 81 21.82 0.99 -4.65
CA LYS A 81 22.11 2.39 -4.30
C LYS A 81 21.80 2.73 -2.84
N TYR A 82 20.71 2.17 -2.30
CA TYR A 82 20.18 2.56 -1.00
C TYR A 82 20.24 1.45 0.06
N GLY A 83 20.69 0.26 -0.32
CA GLY A 83 20.72 -0.92 0.56
C GLY A 83 19.49 -1.83 0.39
N CYS A 84 19.55 -2.99 1.03
CA CYS A 84 18.45 -3.96 1.01
C CYS A 84 17.17 -3.38 1.61
N VAL A 85 16.05 -3.64 0.97
CA VAL A 85 14.72 -3.20 1.44
C VAL A 85 14.41 -3.84 2.80
N ASP A 86 14.11 -2.99 3.80
CA ASP A 86 13.61 -3.42 5.10
C ASP A 86 12.09 -3.54 5.10
N ILE A 87 11.42 -2.63 4.39
CA ILE A 87 9.97 -2.50 4.40
C ILE A 87 9.46 -2.35 2.97
N LEU A 88 8.53 -3.23 2.56
CA LEU A 88 7.74 -3.06 1.35
C LEU A 88 6.31 -2.68 1.74
N VAL A 89 5.78 -1.59 1.15
CA VAL A 89 4.37 -1.24 1.22
C VAL A 89 3.74 -1.38 -0.16
N ASN A 90 2.95 -2.44 -0.35
CA ASN A 90 2.12 -2.66 -1.53
C ASN A 90 0.85 -1.81 -1.42
N ASN A 91 0.89 -0.59 -1.95
CA ASN A 91 -0.24 0.33 -1.88
C ASN A 91 -0.80 0.69 -3.27
N ALA A 92 -0.06 0.47 -4.34
CA ALA A 92 -0.59 0.68 -5.70
C ALA A 92 -1.85 -0.15 -5.93
N GLY A 93 -2.86 0.46 -6.54
CA GLY A 93 -4.10 -0.20 -6.88
C GLY A 93 -5.09 0.73 -7.55
N VAL A 94 -6.08 0.13 -8.18
CA VAL A 94 -7.24 0.82 -8.77
C VAL A 94 -8.52 0.28 -8.16
N SER A 95 -9.52 1.14 -8.05
CA SER A 95 -10.89 0.77 -7.69
C SER A 95 -11.81 1.11 -8.84
N GLU A 96 -12.93 0.42 -8.89
CA GLU A 96 -13.98 0.66 -9.87
C GLU A 96 -15.35 0.28 -9.30
N SER A 97 -16.42 0.73 -9.95
CA SER A 97 -17.80 0.53 -9.50
C SER A 97 -18.75 0.20 -10.65
N THR A 98 -18.23 -0.36 -11.73
CA THR A 98 -19.04 -0.76 -12.90
C THR A 98 -20.00 -1.88 -12.53
N PRO A 99 -21.29 -1.79 -12.86
CA PRO A 99 -22.26 -2.87 -12.63
C PRO A 99 -21.82 -4.18 -13.31
N PHE A 100 -22.14 -5.32 -12.70
CA PHE A 100 -21.71 -6.63 -13.21
C PHE A 100 -22.13 -6.90 -14.65
N THR A 101 -23.32 -6.48 -15.03
CA THR A 101 -23.87 -6.67 -16.40
C THR A 101 -23.15 -5.86 -17.48
N GLU A 102 -22.39 -4.83 -17.07
CA GLU A 102 -21.61 -3.95 -17.96
C GLU A 102 -20.11 -4.21 -17.84
N TYR A 103 -19.72 -5.16 -16.99
CA TYR A 103 -18.31 -5.42 -16.66
C TYR A 103 -17.65 -6.24 -17.76
N THR A 104 -16.53 -5.74 -18.30
CA THR A 104 -15.79 -6.45 -19.35
C THR A 104 -14.64 -7.26 -18.76
N GLU A 105 -14.19 -8.27 -19.52
CA GLU A 105 -13.03 -9.10 -19.17
C GLU A 105 -11.76 -8.24 -19.02
N GLU A 106 -11.55 -7.29 -19.92
CA GLU A 106 -10.39 -6.39 -19.89
C GLU A 106 -10.39 -5.48 -18.65
N ALA A 107 -11.57 -5.04 -18.21
CA ALA A 107 -11.71 -4.26 -16.98
C ALA A 107 -11.37 -5.11 -15.74
N PHE A 108 -11.83 -6.38 -15.74
CA PHE A 108 -11.51 -7.35 -14.70
C PHE A 108 -10.00 -7.62 -14.64
N ASP A 109 -9.39 -7.94 -15.77
CA ASP A 109 -7.96 -8.23 -15.88
C ASP A 109 -7.10 -7.06 -15.42
N LYS A 110 -7.45 -5.84 -15.82
CA LYS A 110 -6.75 -4.62 -15.39
C LYS A 110 -6.72 -4.46 -13.88
N VAL A 111 -7.84 -4.74 -13.20
CA VAL A 111 -7.90 -4.67 -11.73
C VAL A 111 -7.06 -5.78 -11.10
N MET A 112 -7.19 -7.02 -11.60
CA MET A 112 -6.47 -8.17 -11.06
C MET A 112 -4.96 -8.08 -11.31
N ASP A 113 -4.54 -7.62 -12.49
CA ASP A 113 -3.13 -7.45 -12.83
C ASP A 113 -2.45 -6.42 -11.92
N LEU A 114 -3.09 -5.29 -11.64
CA LEU A 114 -2.47 -4.30 -10.77
C LEU A 114 -2.61 -4.68 -9.28
N ASN A 115 -3.83 -4.99 -8.83
CA ASN A 115 -4.13 -5.13 -7.41
C ASN A 115 -3.66 -6.46 -6.81
N VAL A 116 -3.50 -7.52 -7.62
CA VAL A 116 -3.10 -8.85 -7.15
C VAL A 116 -1.73 -9.24 -7.68
N LYS A 117 -1.57 -9.30 -9.00
CA LYS A 117 -0.29 -9.65 -9.63
C LYS A 117 0.79 -8.63 -9.34
N GLY A 118 0.44 -7.33 -9.30
CA GLY A 118 1.38 -6.28 -8.89
C GLY A 118 1.88 -6.45 -7.46
N VAL A 119 0.98 -6.80 -6.53
CA VAL A 119 1.36 -7.13 -5.13
C VAL A 119 2.28 -8.35 -5.09
N PHE A 120 1.96 -9.41 -5.84
CA PHE A 120 2.81 -10.59 -5.95
C PHE A 120 4.20 -10.23 -6.50
N ASN A 121 4.29 -9.48 -7.60
CA ASN A 121 5.55 -9.12 -8.26
C ASN A 121 6.45 -8.28 -7.34
N ALA A 122 5.90 -7.25 -6.71
CA ALA A 122 6.65 -6.40 -5.80
C ALA A 122 7.12 -7.18 -4.55
N THR A 123 6.24 -8.00 -3.99
CA THR A 123 6.58 -8.87 -2.85
C THR A 123 7.69 -9.85 -3.22
N ARG A 124 7.60 -10.49 -4.39
CA ARG A 124 8.60 -11.44 -4.88
C ARG A 124 9.97 -10.78 -5.05
N ALA A 125 10.01 -9.58 -5.63
CA ALA A 125 11.26 -8.85 -5.84
C ALA A 125 11.88 -8.36 -4.51
N ALA A 126 11.09 -7.78 -3.61
CA ALA A 126 11.58 -7.31 -2.32
C ALA A 126 12.03 -8.46 -1.40
N SER A 127 11.34 -9.59 -1.42
CA SER A 127 11.65 -10.74 -0.55
C SER A 127 13.01 -11.37 -0.85
N GLU A 128 13.59 -11.19 -2.03
CA GLU A 128 14.89 -11.75 -2.39
C GLU A 128 16.00 -11.31 -1.42
N CYS A 129 16.14 -10.01 -1.18
CA CYS A 129 17.13 -9.51 -0.25
C CYS A 129 16.70 -9.67 1.23
N MET A 130 15.40 -9.60 1.54
CA MET A 130 14.90 -9.83 2.91
C MET A 130 15.20 -11.26 3.37
N ILE A 131 14.97 -12.27 2.53
CA ILE A 131 15.27 -13.68 2.83
C ILE A 131 16.77 -13.87 3.04
N ALA A 132 17.61 -13.30 2.17
CA ALA A 132 19.06 -13.41 2.29
C ALA A 132 19.58 -12.81 3.60
N ARG A 133 18.93 -11.75 4.11
CA ARG A 133 19.27 -11.08 5.36
C ARG A 133 18.61 -11.71 6.59
N GLY A 134 17.54 -12.48 6.43
CA GLY A 134 16.77 -13.07 7.52
C GLY A 134 15.87 -12.08 8.26
N SER A 135 15.50 -10.95 7.65
CA SER A 135 14.61 -9.96 8.26
C SER A 135 13.91 -9.10 7.21
N GLY A 136 12.67 -8.68 7.49
CA GLY A 136 11.91 -7.78 6.62
C GLY A 136 10.46 -7.60 7.08
N VAL A 137 9.81 -6.59 6.52
CA VAL A 137 8.38 -6.34 6.74
C VAL A 137 7.70 -6.08 5.40
N ILE A 138 6.64 -6.81 5.11
CA ILE A 138 5.81 -6.64 3.93
C ILE A 138 4.42 -6.23 4.39
N LEU A 139 3.95 -5.10 3.90
CA LEU A 139 2.66 -4.51 4.22
C LEU A 139 1.85 -4.33 2.94
N SER A 140 0.54 -4.56 3.00
CA SER A 140 -0.34 -4.39 1.85
C SER A 140 -1.55 -3.53 2.20
N THR A 141 -1.97 -2.67 1.26
CA THR A 141 -3.24 -1.94 1.35
C THR A 141 -4.37 -2.85 0.86
N SER A 142 -5.14 -3.39 1.81
CA SER A 142 -6.39 -4.07 1.56
C SER A 142 -7.53 -3.04 1.48
N SER A 143 -8.71 -3.36 1.96
CA SER A 143 -9.87 -2.45 2.05
C SER A 143 -10.95 -3.06 2.94
N MET A 144 -11.83 -2.25 3.51
CA MET A 144 -13.05 -2.71 4.17
C MET A 144 -13.90 -3.62 3.26
N VAL A 145 -13.90 -3.36 1.96
CA VAL A 145 -14.66 -4.18 0.98
C VAL A 145 -14.12 -5.60 0.84
N SER A 146 -12.91 -5.88 1.32
CA SER A 146 -12.38 -7.25 1.42
C SER A 146 -13.00 -8.06 2.57
N LEU A 147 -13.87 -7.47 3.35
CA LEU A 147 -14.56 -8.10 4.46
C LEU A 147 -16.07 -8.21 4.21
N TYR A 148 -16.64 -7.24 3.48
CA TYR A 148 -18.10 -7.10 3.32
C TYR A 148 -18.56 -7.10 1.86
N GLY A 149 -17.62 -6.97 0.88
CA GLY A 149 -17.97 -6.73 -0.53
C GLY A 149 -18.36 -5.28 -0.80
N GLN A 150 -18.95 -5.04 -1.95
CA GLN A 150 -19.56 -3.77 -2.34
C GLN A 150 -20.71 -4.02 -3.33
N PRO A 151 -21.67 -3.07 -3.48
CA PRO A 151 -22.88 -3.31 -4.28
C PRO A 151 -22.62 -3.32 -5.79
N SER A 152 -21.51 -2.78 -6.29
CA SER A 152 -21.11 -2.80 -7.71
C SER A 152 -19.59 -2.76 -7.85
N GLY A 153 -19.06 -3.25 -9.01
CA GLY A 153 -17.62 -3.32 -9.22
C GLY A 153 -16.99 -4.52 -8.52
N ILE A 154 -17.22 -5.72 -9.04
CA ILE A 154 -16.85 -6.99 -8.37
C ILE A 154 -15.36 -7.27 -8.31
N ALA A 155 -14.57 -6.78 -9.30
CA ALA A 155 -13.15 -7.11 -9.34
C ALA A 155 -12.37 -6.42 -8.21
N TYR A 156 -12.75 -5.19 -7.81
CA TYR A 156 -12.07 -4.51 -6.73
C TYR A 156 -12.16 -5.26 -5.40
N PRO A 157 -13.36 -5.59 -4.86
CA PRO A 157 -13.43 -6.39 -3.62
C PRO A 157 -12.78 -7.77 -3.81
N ALA A 158 -12.99 -8.46 -4.94
CA ALA A 158 -12.34 -9.74 -5.20
C ALA A 158 -10.80 -9.65 -5.11
N SER A 159 -10.21 -8.60 -5.69
CA SER A 159 -8.77 -8.34 -5.61
C SER A 159 -8.32 -8.09 -4.16
N LYS A 160 -9.12 -7.41 -3.34
CA LYS A 160 -8.77 -7.13 -1.94
C LYS A 160 -8.94 -8.36 -1.03
N PHE A 161 -9.90 -9.26 -1.30
CA PHE A 161 -9.95 -10.60 -0.70
C PHE A 161 -8.69 -11.42 -1.06
N ALA A 162 -8.25 -11.35 -2.33
CA ALA A 162 -7.01 -12.02 -2.75
C ALA A 162 -5.77 -11.48 -2.01
N VAL A 163 -5.68 -10.16 -1.80
CA VAL A 163 -4.61 -9.54 -0.99
C VAL A 163 -4.63 -10.06 0.45
N ASN A 164 -5.80 -10.24 1.06
CA ASN A 164 -5.91 -10.84 2.40
C ASN A 164 -5.39 -12.30 2.39
N GLY A 165 -5.77 -13.08 1.38
CA GLY A 165 -5.28 -14.45 1.20
C GLY A 165 -3.77 -14.52 1.03
N LEU A 166 -3.19 -13.64 0.19
CA LEU A 166 -1.74 -13.50 0.03
C LEU A 166 -1.06 -13.13 1.36
N THR A 167 -1.63 -12.19 2.12
CA THR A 167 -1.09 -11.76 3.41
C THR A 167 -0.95 -12.93 4.38
N VAL A 168 -2.00 -13.72 4.55
CA VAL A 168 -2.00 -14.86 5.49
C VAL A 168 -1.05 -15.97 5.02
N SER A 169 -1.07 -16.29 3.73
CA SER A 169 -0.22 -17.37 3.16
C SER A 169 1.26 -17.00 3.23
N LEU A 170 1.61 -15.77 2.81
CA LEU A 170 2.99 -15.29 2.85
C LEU A 170 3.51 -15.13 4.28
N ALA A 171 2.67 -14.76 5.24
CA ALA A 171 3.05 -14.70 6.65
C ALA A 171 3.50 -16.07 7.17
N ARG A 172 2.81 -17.14 6.76
CA ARG A 172 3.19 -18.53 7.11
C ARG A 172 4.47 -18.98 6.42
N GLU A 173 4.63 -18.67 5.12
CA GLU A 173 5.76 -19.10 4.32
C GLU A 173 7.05 -18.35 4.65
N LEU A 174 6.95 -17.01 4.87
CA LEU A 174 8.09 -16.13 5.09
C LEU A 174 8.43 -15.91 6.58
N GLY A 175 7.51 -16.21 7.48
CA GLY A 175 7.72 -16.11 8.92
C GLY A 175 8.98 -16.87 9.41
N PRO A 176 9.20 -18.14 9.02
CA PRO A 176 10.43 -18.88 9.37
C PRO A 176 11.72 -18.25 8.83
N LYS A 177 11.61 -17.28 7.92
CA LYS A 177 12.74 -16.50 7.36
C LYS A 177 12.90 -15.13 8.00
N GLY A 178 12.21 -14.88 9.13
CA GLY A 178 12.29 -13.61 9.86
C GLY A 178 11.53 -12.45 9.22
N ILE A 179 10.56 -12.73 8.31
CA ILE A 179 9.80 -11.70 7.60
C ILE A 179 8.37 -11.67 8.11
N ARG A 180 7.90 -10.48 8.56
CA ARG A 180 6.50 -10.26 8.92
C ARG A 180 5.70 -9.78 7.70
N VAL A 181 4.49 -10.29 7.54
CA VAL A 181 3.59 -9.91 6.44
C VAL A 181 2.23 -9.57 7.01
N ASN A 182 1.78 -8.33 6.81
CA ASN A 182 0.50 -7.85 7.32
C ASN A 182 -0.21 -6.98 6.26
N ALA A 183 -1.48 -6.72 6.45
CA ALA A 183 -2.25 -5.78 5.64
C ALA A 183 -2.99 -4.77 6.53
N VAL A 184 -3.25 -3.59 5.97
CA VAL A 184 -4.16 -2.60 6.51
C VAL A 184 -5.39 -2.56 5.61
N ALA A 185 -6.59 -2.60 6.19
CA ALA A 185 -7.86 -2.48 5.49
C ALA A 185 -8.49 -1.12 5.79
N PRO A 186 -8.25 -0.11 4.93
CA PRO A 186 -8.85 1.21 5.10
C PRO A 186 -10.37 1.18 4.92
N GLY A 187 -11.06 2.02 5.68
CA GLY A 187 -12.42 2.43 5.40
C GLY A 187 -12.49 3.53 4.34
N ILE A 188 -13.59 4.26 4.33
CA ILE A 188 -13.77 5.40 3.44
C ILE A 188 -12.79 6.49 3.84
N THR A 189 -11.77 6.70 2.98
CA THR A 189 -10.66 7.60 3.25
C THR A 189 -10.71 8.80 2.31
N GLU A 190 -10.52 10.01 2.84
CA GLU A 190 -10.50 11.26 2.09
C GLU A 190 -9.25 11.35 1.21
N THR A 191 -9.38 10.85 -0.02
CA THR A 191 -8.38 10.97 -1.07
C THR A 191 -8.84 11.98 -2.12
N ASP A 192 -7.99 12.31 -3.09
CA ASP A 192 -8.37 13.24 -4.17
C ASP A 192 -9.59 12.74 -4.96
N MET A 193 -9.81 11.43 -5.03
CA MET A 193 -11.03 10.83 -5.61
C MET A 193 -12.29 11.24 -4.84
N MET A 194 -12.22 11.28 -3.52
CA MET A 194 -13.37 11.63 -2.67
C MET A 194 -13.68 13.13 -2.67
N LYS A 195 -12.70 13.99 -2.90
CA LYS A 195 -12.91 15.45 -3.00
C LYS A 195 -13.82 15.84 -4.18
N ALA A 196 -13.89 15.01 -5.20
CA ALA A 196 -14.76 15.22 -6.36
C ALA A 196 -16.22 14.76 -6.12
N VAL A 197 -16.50 14.05 -5.04
CA VAL A 197 -17.85 13.53 -4.73
C VAL A 197 -18.70 14.62 -4.08
N PRO A 198 -19.95 14.86 -4.52
CA PRO A 198 -20.83 15.87 -3.92
C PRO A 198 -21.06 15.63 -2.42
N LYS A 199 -21.15 16.72 -1.65
CA LYS A 199 -21.41 16.65 -0.19
C LYS A 199 -22.68 15.88 0.15
N SER A 200 -23.73 16.01 -0.68
CA SER A 200 -25.01 15.28 -0.51
C SER A 200 -24.85 13.75 -0.54
N VAL A 201 -23.77 13.23 -1.16
CA VAL A 201 -23.46 11.81 -1.18
C VAL A 201 -22.55 11.45 0.01
N ILE A 202 -21.60 12.33 0.35
CA ILE A 202 -20.62 12.07 1.42
C ILE A 202 -21.26 12.15 2.81
N GLU A 203 -22.15 13.12 3.07
CA GLU A 203 -22.76 13.32 4.39
C GLU A 203 -23.54 12.09 4.90
N PRO A 204 -24.39 11.41 4.11
CA PRO A 204 -25.02 10.16 4.53
C PRO A 204 -24.02 9.05 4.81
N MET A 205 -22.92 8.96 4.07
CA MET A 205 -21.87 7.97 4.32
C MET A 205 -21.17 8.25 5.67
N ILE A 206 -20.83 9.50 5.96
CA ILE A 206 -20.22 9.90 7.23
C ILE A 206 -21.17 9.57 8.40
N ALA A 207 -22.49 9.79 8.22
CA ALA A 207 -23.46 9.51 9.25
C ALA A 207 -23.54 8.02 9.65
N GLN A 208 -23.13 7.11 8.77
CA GLN A 208 -23.07 5.67 9.03
C GLN A 208 -21.75 5.25 9.69
N ILE A 209 -20.70 6.06 9.63
CA ILE A 209 -19.41 5.78 10.29
C ILE A 209 -19.55 6.09 11.80
N PRO A 210 -19.33 5.15 12.71
CA PRO A 210 -19.39 5.39 14.16
C PRO A 210 -18.50 6.54 14.64
N LEU A 211 -17.30 6.71 14.06
CA LEU A 211 -16.41 7.83 14.37
C LEU A 211 -16.81 9.16 13.73
N ARG A 212 -17.93 9.20 12.96
CA ARG A 212 -18.55 10.42 12.40
C ARG A 212 -17.62 11.27 11.55
N ARG A 213 -16.64 10.66 10.92
CA ARG A 213 -15.75 11.29 9.95
C ARG A 213 -15.24 10.29 8.92
N LEU A 214 -14.77 10.79 7.79
CA LEU A 214 -13.94 10.01 6.88
C LEU A 214 -12.57 9.74 7.52
N GLY A 215 -11.94 8.64 7.15
CA GLY A 215 -10.52 8.43 7.43
C GLY A 215 -9.68 9.46 6.66
N GLN A 216 -8.57 9.88 7.27
CA GLN A 216 -7.55 10.65 6.57
C GLN A 216 -6.44 9.71 6.08
N PRO A 217 -5.73 10.02 4.98
CA PRO A 217 -4.57 9.24 4.56
C PRO A 217 -3.56 9.00 5.68
N GLU A 218 -3.43 9.96 6.59
CA GLU A 218 -2.56 9.90 7.78
C GLU A 218 -3.01 8.86 8.81
N ASP A 219 -4.31 8.59 8.94
CA ASP A 219 -4.83 7.53 9.82
C ASP A 219 -4.28 6.17 9.36
N ILE A 220 -4.25 5.94 8.03
CA ILE A 220 -3.74 4.72 7.43
C ILE A 220 -2.20 4.67 7.50
N ALA A 221 -1.55 5.79 7.22
CA ALA A 221 -0.08 5.92 7.30
C ALA A 221 0.45 5.60 8.71
N ASN A 222 -0.24 6.06 9.76
CA ASN A 222 0.12 5.77 11.14
C ASN A 222 0.02 4.27 11.47
N ALA A 223 -0.97 3.57 10.94
CA ALA A 223 -1.08 2.12 11.07
C ALA A 223 0.08 1.40 10.36
N PHE A 224 0.46 1.87 9.16
CA PHE A 224 1.63 1.35 8.46
C PHE A 224 2.93 1.61 9.23
N VAL A 225 3.13 2.79 9.81
CA VAL A 225 4.30 3.07 10.65
C VAL A 225 4.38 2.11 11.83
N PHE A 226 3.27 1.87 12.53
CA PHE A 226 3.22 0.91 13.63
C PHE A 226 3.59 -0.50 13.15
N LEU A 227 2.94 -1.02 12.12
CA LEU A 227 3.20 -2.36 11.60
C LEU A 227 4.61 -2.52 11.01
N ALA A 228 5.20 -1.45 10.49
CA ALA A 228 6.56 -1.42 9.94
C ALA A 228 7.64 -1.41 11.01
N SER A 229 7.35 -0.88 12.20
CA SER A 229 8.30 -0.75 13.30
C SER A 229 8.62 -2.10 13.96
N ASP A 230 9.56 -2.09 14.89
CA ASP A 230 9.93 -3.28 15.68
C ASP A 230 8.97 -3.53 16.86
N GLU A 231 8.05 -2.56 17.16
CA GLU A 231 7.08 -2.68 18.26
C GLU A 231 6.15 -3.92 18.10
N PRO A 232 5.52 -4.17 16.93
CA PRO A 232 4.65 -5.33 16.73
C PRO A 232 5.45 -6.58 16.27
N SER A 233 6.55 -6.90 16.93
CA SER A 233 7.46 -7.99 16.55
C SER A 233 6.79 -9.37 16.49
N TYR A 234 5.66 -9.56 17.18
CA TYR A 234 4.89 -10.80 17.20
C TYR A 234 3.59 -10.72 16.38
N ILE A 235 3.42 -9.66 15.57
CA ILE A 235 2.25 -9.49 14.70
C ILE A 235 2.64 -9.82 13.25
N THR A 236 2.08 -10.92 12.72
CA THR A 236 2.17 -11.33 11.32
C THR A 236 0.90 -12.04 10.89
N GLY A 237 0.51 -11.91 9.62
CA GLY A 237 -0.71 -12.50 9.06
C GLY A 237 -2.00 -11.74 9.40
N VAL A 238 -1.92 -10.54 9.99
CA VAL A 238 -3.09 -9.76 10.35
C VAL A 238 -3.55 -8.88 9.18
N VAL A 239 -4.87 -8.71 9.08
CA VAL A 239 -5.52 -7.67 8.29
C VAL A 239 -6.12 -6.67 9.28
N LEU A 240 -5.43 -5.55 9.48
CA LEU A 240 -5.82 -4.54 10.45
C LEU A 240 -6.82 -3.56 9.84
N SER A 241 -8.06 -3.58 10.34
CA SER A 241 -9.07 -2.59 9.96
C SER A 241 -8.71 -1.21 10.52
N VAL A 242 -8.70 -0.19 9.63
CA VAL A 242 -8.55 1.23 9.94
C VAL A 242 -9.69 1.97 9.23
N ASP A 243 -10.90 1.79 9.72
CA ASP A 243 -12.13 2.09 9.00
C ASP A 243 -13.15 2.90 9.79
N GLY A 244 -12.83 3.28 11.03
CA GLY A 244 -13.77 3.97 11.92
C GLY A 244 -15.02 3.15 12.24
N MET A 245 -14.97 1.83 12.02
CA MET A 245 -16.08 0.88 12.10
C MET A 245 -17.14 1.12 10.99
N ALA A 246 -16.76 1.70 9.86
CA ALA A 246 -17.61 1.79 8.68
C ALA A 246 -17.87 0.38 8.14
N ARG A 247 -19.10 -0.09 8.30
CA ARG A 247 -19.59 -1.36 7.74
C ARG A 247 -20.72 -1.01 6.79
N THR A 248 -20.45 -0.96 5.53
CA THR A 248 -21.44 -0.67 4.48
C THR A 248 -21.79 -1.93 3.72
#